data_60cba3fe49ad73d8d6d32b94ca2095d3
#
_entry.id   60cba3fe49ad73d8d6d32b94ca2095d3
#
_cell.length_a   1.000
_cell.length_b   1.000
_cell.length_c   1.000
_cell.angle_alpha   90.00
_cell.angle_beta   90.00
_cell.angle_gamma   90.00
#
_symmetry.space_group_name_H-M   'P 1'
#
loop_
_entity.id
_entity.type
_entity.pdbx_description
1 polymer ?
#
loop_
_entity_poly.entity_id
_entity_poly.type
_entity_poly.pdbx_seq_one_letter_code
_entity_poly.pdbx_strand_id
1 'polypeptide(L)'
;MTDTCFRMKGTTLTSIVLEVIEFDPDRFESQLAQKVASAPQFFTRSSLILHLNTSLSATELELLVALCRKFELQPMAVRGNTLNLKSVINDLGLADVSQSKFTESTL
;
A
#
# COMPACT_ATOMS: atom_id res chain seq x y z
N MET A 1 43.07 4.73 5.71
CA MET A 1 41.95 4.37 4.87
C MET A 1 40.72 4.08 5.74
N THR A 2 39.60 4.65 5.39
CA THR A 2 38.38 4.47 6.17
C THR A 2 37.52 3.39 5.52
N ASP A 3 37.16 2.39 6.30
CA ASP A 3 36.24 1.38 5.83
C ASP A 3 34.81 1.86 5.99
N THR A 4 34.01 1.65 4.97
CA THR A 4 32.60 2.04 4.96
C THR A 4 31.76 0.90 5.48
N CYS A 5 30.93 1.17 6.50
CA CYS A 5 30.05 0.15 7.08
C CYS A 5 28.85 -0.13 6.17
N PHE A 6 28.39 0.85 5.40
CA PHE A 6 27.26 0.66 4.49
C PHE A 6 27.32 1.67 3.35
N ARG A 7 26.55 1.36 2.33
CA ARG A 7 26.32 2.28 1.21
C ARG A 7 24.82 2.39 0.98
N MET A 8 24.40 3.59 0.57
CA MET A 8 23.01 3.84 0.22
C MET A 8 22.92 4.07 -1.28
N LYS A 9 22.06 3.33 -1.93
CA LYS A 9 21.86 3.44 -3.38
C LYS A 9 20.39 3.65 -3.67
N GLY A 10 20.11 4.53 -4.63
CA GLY A 10 18.76 4.68 -5.16
C GLY A 10 18.49 3.62 -6.21
N THR A 11 17.27 3.15 -6.27
CA THR A 11 16.83 2.22 -7.29
C THR A 11 15.37 2.48 -7.61
N THR A 12 14.95 2.07 -8.80
CA THR A 12 13.55 2.14 -9.19
C THR A 12 12.90 0.81 -8.86
N LEU A 13 11.85 0.86 -8.04
CA LEU A 13 11.06 -0.31 -7.71
C LEU A 13 9.72 -0.26 -8.43
N THR A 14 9.28 -1.42 -8.91
CA THR A 14 7.92 -1.56 -9.41
C THR A 14 6.99 -1.72 -8.22
N SER A 15 6.03 -0.82 -8.11
CA SER A 15 5.02 -0.85 -7.07
C SER A 15 3.65 -0.88 -7.71
N ILE A 16 2.70 -1.50 -7.02
CA ILE A 16 1.32 -1.55 -7.44
C ILE A 16 0.55 -0.50 -6.66
N VAL A 17 -0.23 0.32 -7.36
CA VAL A 17 -1.16 1.24 -6.72
C VAL A 17 -2.50 0.54 -6.60
N LEU A 18 -2.98 0.39 -5.38
CA LEU A 18 -4.32 -0.12 -5.11
C LEU A 18 -5.20 1.06 -4.76
N GLU A 19 -6.07 1.44 -5.69
CA GLU A 19 -6.98 2.55 -5.50
C GLU A 19 -8.24 2.07 -4.80
N VAL A 20 -8.52 2.64 -3.62
CA VAL A 20 -9.71 2.30 -2.84
C VAL A 20 -10.77 3.33 -3.17
N ILE A 21 -11.77 2.90 -3.92
CA ILE A 21 -12.90 3.75 -4.35
C ILE A 21 -14.03 3.67 -3.34
N GLU A 22 -14.29 2.48 -2.84
CA GLU A 22 -15.32 2.20 -1.85
C GLU A 22 -14.81 1.04 -1.00
N PHE A 23 -14.95 1.13 0.31
CA PHE A 23 -14.47 0.07 1.18
C PHE A 23 -15.63 -0.66 1.85
N ASP A 24 -15.97 -1.80 1.29
CA ASP A 24 -16.85 -2.80 1.87
C ASP A 24 -15.97 -4.02 2.16
N PRO A 25 -15.67 -4.32 3.44
CA PRO A 25 -14.69 -5.35 3.77
C PRO A 25 -14.93 -6.71 3.12
N ASP A 26 -16.18 -7.16 3.09
CA ASP A 26 -16.50 -8.49 2.54
C ASP A 26 -16.30 -8.52 1.02
N ARG A 27 -16.78 -7.51 0.34
CA ARG A 27 -16.60 -7.40 -1.12
C ARG A 27 -15.15 -7.17 -1.47
N PHE A 28 -14.48 -6.34 -0.69
CA PHE A 28 -13.06 -6.05 -0.90
C PHE A 28 -12.23 -7.34 -0.77
N GLU A 29 -12.45 -8.10 0.29
CA GLU A 29 -11.73 -9.35 0.51
C GLU A 29 -11.96 -10.33 -0.63
N SER A 30 -13.22 -10.50 -1.06
CA SER A 30 -13.56 -11.42 -2.15
C SER A 30 -12.90 -11.01 -3.46
N GLN A 31 -12.97 -9.71 -3.80
CA GLN A 31 -12.38 -9.21 -5.05
C GLN A 31 -10.86 -9.29 -5.01
N LEU A 32 -10.24 -9.00 -3.88
CA LEU A 32 -8.81 -9.07 -3.73
C LEU A 32 -8.32 -10.53 -3.85
N ALA A 33 -9.04 -11.46 -3.22
CA ALA A 33 -8.73 -12.88 -3.31
C ALA A 33 -8.74 -13.35 -4.77
N GLN A 34 -9.76 -12.97 -5.53
CA GLN A 34 -9.86 -13.33 -6.95
C GLN A 34 -8.73 -12.73 -7.77
N LYS A 35 -8.40 -11.47 -7.50
CA LYS A 35 -7.36 -10.77 -8.24
C LYS A 35 -5.99 -11.40 -7.99
N VAL A 36 -5.67 -11.68 -6.74
CA VAL A 36 -4.40 -12.32 -6.38
C VAL A 36 -4.30 -13.72 -6.94
N ALA A 37 -5.40 -14.49 -6.90
CA ALA A 37 -5.43 -15.84 -7.45
C ALA A 37 -5.23 -15.87 -8.97
N SER A 38 -5.60 -14.79 -9.67
CA SER A 38 -5.44 -14.71 -11.11
C SER A 38 -3.97 -14.61 -11.56
N ALA A 39 -3.10 -14.08 -10.70
CA ALA A 39 -1.69 -13.93 -11.01
C ALA A 39 -0.85 -13.93 -9.71
N PRO A 40 -0.80 -15.06 -8.99
CA PRO A 40 -0.18 -15.10 -7.68
C PRO A 40 1.30 -14.72 -7.69
N GLN A 41 2.03 -15.08 -8.73
CA GLN A 41 3.45 -14.74 -8.84
C GLN A 41 3.68 -13.25 -8.99
N PHE A 42 2.73 -12.55 -9.60
CA PHE A 42 2.83 -11.11 -9.79
C PHE A 42 2.53 -10.35 -8.49
N PHE A 43 1.57 -10.85 -7.70
CA PHE A 43 1.10 -10.13 -6.51
C PHE A 43 1.81 -10.52 -5.23
N THR A 44 2.31 -11.77 -5.12
CA THR A 44 2.96 -12.22 -3.91
C THR A 44 4.15 -11.32 -3.54
N ARG A 45 4.12 -10.76 -2.35
CA ARG A 45 5.15 -9.87 -1.81
C ARG A 45 5.34 -8.59 -2.62
N SER A 46 4.33 -8.21 -3.41
CA SER A 46 4.38 -6.94 -4.13
C SER A 46 4.25 -5.77 -3.16
N SER A 47 5.03 -4.73 -3.42
CA SER A 47 4.89 -3.47 -2.69
C SER A 47 3.66 -2.75 -3.16
N LEU A 48 2.83 -2.30 -2.22
CA LEU A 48 1.62 -1.57 -2.53
C LEU A 48 1.69 -0.14 -2.06
N ILE A 49 1.15 0.74 -2.88
CA ILE A 49 0.77 2.08 -2.47
C ILE A 49 -0.76 2.08 -2.41
N LEU A 50 -1.31 2.37 -1.23
CA LEU A 50 -2.76 2.44 -1.06
C LEU A 50 -3.21 3.86 -1.38
N HIS A 51 -3.97 4.03 -2.45
CA HIS A 51 -4.52 5.31 -2.82
C HIS A 51 -5.96 5.40 -2.32
N LEU A 52 -6.19 6.22 -1.32
CA LEU A 52 -7.51 6.36 -0.70
C LEU A 52 -8.31 7.42 -1.42
N ASN A 53 -9.20 6.97 -2.29
CA ASN A 53 -10.10 7.83 -3.04
C ASN A 53 -11.49 7.91 -2.37
N THR A 54 -11.53 7.57 -1.10
CA THR A 54 -12.70 7.66 -0.25
C THR A 54 -12.24 7.92 1.17
N SER A 55 -13.12 8.42 2.02
CA SER A 55 -12.79 8.66 3.43
C SER A 55 -12.91 7.36 4.21
N LEU A 56 -11.86 7.00 4.91
CA LEU A 56 -11.83 5.84 5.78
C LEU A 56 -11.63 6.27 7.23
N SER A 57 -12.18 5.49 8.16
CA SER A 57 -11.83 5.60 9.57
C SER A 57 -10.50 4.90 9.85
N ALA A 58 -9.93 5.16 11.02
CA ALA A 58 -8.72 4.47 11.44
C ALA A 58 -8.92 2.95 11.45
N THR A 59 -10.05 2.49 11.98
CA THR A 59 -10.38 1.06 12.03
C THR A 59 -10.49 0.47 10.63
N GLU A 60 -11.09 1.19 9.70
CA GLU A 60 -11.21 0.74 8.32
C GLU A 60 -9.84 0.62 7.64
N LEU A 61 -8.95 1.58 7.88
CA LEU A 61 -7.60 1.52 7.32
C LEU A 61 -6.82 0.35 7.91
N GLU A 62 -6.94 0.11 9.21
CA GLU A 62 -6.31 -1.05 9.85
C GLU A 62 -6.80 -2.36 9.23
N LEU A 63 -8.09 -2.47 8.99
CA LEU A 63 -8.67 -3.66 8.37
C LEU A 63 -8.20 -3.82 6.93
N LEU A 64 -8.15 -2.73 6.17
CA LEU A 64 -7.67 -2.74 4.80
C LEU A 64 -6.23 -3.26 4.73
N VAL A 65 -5.37 -2.77 5.60
CA VAL A 65 -3.97 -3.20 5.65
C VAL A 65 -3.88 -4.68 6.06
N ALA A 66 -4.69 -5.09 7.04
CA ALA A 66 -4.71 -6.50 7.47
C ALA A 66 -5.15 -7.43 6.33
N LEU A 67 -6.15 -7.03 5.56
CA LEU A 67 -6.61 -7.81 4.41
C LEU A 67 -5.53 -7.92 3.33
N CYS A 68 -4.82 -6.84 3.06
CA CYS A 68 -3.70 -6.88 2.11
C CYS A 68 -2.63 -7.85 2.58
N ARG A 69 -2.26 -7.79 3.85
CA ARG A 69 -1.24 -8.69 4.41
C ARG A 69 -1.69 -10.15 4.44
N LYS A 70 -2.98 -10.38 4.61
CA LYS A 70 -3.55 -11.72 4.56
C LYS A 70 -3.24 -12.41 3.21
N PHE A 71 -3.22 -11.65 2.13
CA PHE A 71 -2.93 -12.16 0.80
C PHE A 71 -1.47 -11.98 0.40
N GLU A 72 -0.61 -11.76 1.37
CA GLU A 72 0.85 -11.62 1.18
C GLU A 72 1.26 -10.39 0.37
N LEU A 73 0.39 -9.40 0.31
CA LEU A 73 0.74 -8.11 -0.24
C LEU A 73 1.41 -7.28 0.84
N GLN A 74 2.26 -6.36 0.43
CA GLN A 74 3.01 -5.54 1.38
C GLN A 74 2.70 -4.06 1.18
N PRO A 75 1.70 -3.53 1.90
CA PRO A 75 1.45 -2.10 1.88
C PRO A 75 2.67 -1.36 2.43
N MET A 76 3.19 -0.42 1.66
CA MET A 76 4.38 0.34 2.02
C MET A 76 4.05 1.79 2.28
N ALA A 77 3.04 2.32 1.61
CA ALA A 77 2.72 3.73 1.65
C ALA A 77 1.23 3.96 1.43
N VAL A 78 0.75 5.10 1.88
CA VAL A 78 -0.65 5.52 1.73
C VAL A 78 -0.65 6.94 1.17
N ARG A 79 -1.55 7.22 0.26
CA ARG A 79 -1.76 8.55 -0.30
C ARG A 79 -3.25 8.80 -0.50
N GLY A 80 -3.61 10.03 -0.85
CA GLY A 80 -4.99 10.42 -1.07
C GLY A 80 -5.61 11.01 0.19
N ASN A 81 -6.76 10.51 0.60
CA ASN A 81 -7.48 11.03 1.78
C ASN A 81 -6.85 10.53 3.08
N THR A 82 -5.72 11.10 3.45
CA THR A 82 -4.94 10.67 4.61
C THR A 82 -4.99 11.64 5.79
N LEU A 83 -5.68 12.76 5.64
CA LEU A 83 -5.59 13.88 6.59
C LEU A 83 -5.91 13.47 8.04
N ASN A 84 -6.94 12.66 8.23
CA ASN A 84 -7.38 12.21 9.55
C ASN A 84 -6.77 10.87 9.95
N LEU A 85 -5.82 10.37 9.16
CA LEU A 85 -5.25 9.03 9.33
C LEU A 85 -3.76 9.04 9.63
N LYS A 86 -3.16 10.21 9.81
CA LYS A 86 -1.71 10.35 9.99
C LYS A 86 -1.17 9.48 11.12
N SER A 87 -1.86 9.48 12.25
CA SER A 87 -1.44 8.71 13.42
C SER A 87 -1.48 7.22 13.16
N VAL A 88 -2.59 6.72 12.59
CA VAL A 88 -2.73 5.28 12.32
C VAL A 88 -1.78 4.83 11.22
N ILE A 89 -1.53 5.67 10.21
CA ILE A 89 -0.55 5.37 9.17
C ILE A 89 0.82 5.18 9.79
N ASN A 90 1.20 6.06 10.69
CA ASN A 90 2.48 5.94 11.41
C ASN A 90 2.52 4.67 12.27
N ASP A 91 1.45 4.39 12.99
CA ASP A 91 1.36 3.21 13.87
C ASP A 91 1.44 1.91 13.08
N LEU A 92 0.94 1.89 11.84
CA LEU A 92 1.01 0.72 10.97
C LEU A 92 2.38 0.58 10.28
N GLY A 93 3.27 1.52 10.48
CA GLY A 93 4.59 1.49 9.86
C GLY A 93 4.59 1.83 8.38
N LEU A 94 3.58 2.57 7.92
CA LEU A 94 3.44 2.97 6.53
C LEU A 94 3.92 4.40 6.33
N ALA A 95 4.36 4.71 5.11
CA ALA A 95 4.72 6.08 4.74
C ALA A 95 3.48 6.82 4.27
N ASP A 96 3.34 8.09 4.67
CA ASP A 96 2.34 8.97 4.10
C ASP A 96 2.98 9.73 2.95
N VAL A 97 2.58 9.40 1.73
CA VAL A 97 3.19 9.94 0.52
C VAL A 97 2.25 10.90 -0.21
N SER A 98 1.27 11.45 0.50
CA SER A 98 0.29 12.37 -0.07
C SER A 98 0.95 13.62 -0.68
N GLN A 99 2.07 14.04 -0.15
CA GLN A 99 2.81 15.20 -0.62
C GLN A 99 3.88 14.87 -1.66
N SER A 100 4.10 13.58 -1.91
CA SER A 100 5.11 13.14 -2.87
C SER A 100 4.55 13.15 -4.28
N LYS A 101 5.44 13.36 -5.25
CA LYS A 101 5.08 13.30 -6.66
C LYS A 101 5.42 11.93 -7.21
N PHE A 102 4.50 11.37 -7.98
CA PHE A 102 4.68 10.08 -8.62
C PHE A 102 4.46 10.19 -10.10
N THR A 103 5.19 9.36 -10.83
CA THR A 103 4.89 9.11 -12.24
C THR A 103 4.15 7.77 -12.29
N GLU A 104 2.97 7.79 -12.86
CA GLU A 104 2.13 6.59 -12.96
C GLU A 104 1.83 6.27 -14.41
N SER A 105 1.77 4.97 -14.69
CA SER A 105 1.29 4.46 -15.97
C SER A 105 0.02 3.68 -15.73
N THR A 106 -0.94 3.82 -16.64
CA THR A 106 -2.12 2.98 -16.60
C THR A 106 -1.76 1.59 -17.16
N LEU A 107 -2.07 0.60 -16.38
CA LEU A 107 -1.83 -0.79 -16.75
C LEU A 107 -3.10 -1.45 -17.29
#